data_8fe172540ccfa7fa50a23a91fec62058
#
_entry.id   8fe172540ccfa7fa50a23a91fec62058
#
_cell.length_a   1.000
_cell.length_b   1.000
_cell.length_c   1.000
_cell.angle_alpha   90.00
_cell.angle_beta   90.00
_cell.angle_gamma   90.00
#
_symmetry.space_group_name_H-M   'P 1'
#
loop_
_entity.id
_entity.type
_entity.pdbx_description
1 polymer ?
#
loop_
_entity_poly.entity_id
_entity_poly.type
_entity_poly.pdbx_seq_one_letter_code
_entity_poly.pdbx_strand_id
1 'polypeptide(L)'
;RQKVMIAKALAQETPVIFLDEPTAFLDFPSKVEIMQLLHHLTRSTNKTIFLSTHDLELALQIADKIWLMDRTNGITPGTPEDLALSGHLSGFFARKGIVFDTETGLFPIENRYSKEIRLIGHGQKYAMVRKALQRNGIRADRHVESPVWIETGDLSVGSAFLIHHLDGRTLAADTIESLLQELSV
;
A
#
# COMPACT_ATOMS: atom_id res chain seq x y z
N ARG A 1 -7.78 -25.14 -7.91
CA ARG A 1 -9.25 -25.19 -7.83
C ARG A 1 -9.88 -23.95 -8.50
N GLN A 2 -9.43 -22.72 -8.18
CA GLN A 2 -9.98 -21.49 -8.76
C GLN A 2 -9.82 -21.41 -10.28
N LYS A 3 -8.64 -21.73 -10.83
CA LYS A 3 -8.40 -21.76 -12.28
C LYS A 3 -9.38 -22.69 -13.03
N VAL A 4 -9.79 -23.80 -12.41
CA VAL A 4 -10.78 -24.72 -12.98
C VAL A 4 -12.17 -24.09 -13.03
N MET A 5 -12.56 -23.35 -11.99
CA MET A 5 -13.84 -22.61 -11.97
C MET A 5 -13.89 -21.52 -13.05
N ILE A 6 -12.78 -20.78 -13.19
CA ILE A 6 -12.65 -19.77 -14.26
C ILE A 6 -12.72 -20.43 -15.64
N ALA A 7 -11.98 -21.53 -15.86
CA ALA A 7 -12.04 -22.28 -17.11
C ALA A 7 -13.45 -22.79 -17.44
N LYS A 8 -14.19 -23.26 -16.42
CA LYS A 8 -15.59 -23.67 -16.59
C LYS A 8 -16.49 -22.49 -16.99
N ALA A 9 -16.31 -21.31 -16.37
CA ALA A 9 -17.07 -20.13 -16.73
C ALA A 9 -16.75 -19.66 -18.17
N LEU A 10 -15.48 -19.72 -18.58
CA LEU A 10 -15.05 -19.40 -19.94
C LEU A 10 -15.64 -20.36 -20.98
N ALA A 11 -15.75 -21.65 -20.67
CA ALA A 11 -16.30 -22.67 -21.57
C ALA A 11 -17.81 -22.48 -21.85
N GLN A 12 -18.49 -21.61 -21.11
CA GLN A 12 -19.90 -21.28 -21.39
C GLN A 12 -20.06 -20.25 -22.53
N GLU A 13 -18.96 -19.69 -23.02
CA GLU A 13 -18.91 -18.72 -24.13
C GLU A 13 -19.82 -17.50 -23.97
N THR A 14 -20.25 -17.19 -22.75
CA THR A 14 -21.07 -16.00 -22.46
C THR A 14 -20.26 -14.72 -22.64
N PRO A 15 -20.86 -13.60 -23.09
CA PRO A 15 -20.17 -12.32 -23.24
C PRO A 15 -19.80 -11.68 -21.88
N VAL A 16 -20.51 -12.04 -20.81
CA VAL A 16 -20.28 -11.55 -19.45
C VAL A 16 -20.06 -12.73 -18.51
N ILE A 17 -19.04 -12.61 -17.67
CA ILE A 17 -18.70 -13.62 -16.66
C ILE A 17 -18.77 -12.94 -15.30
N PHE A 18 -19.50 -13.54 -14.36
CA PHE A 18 -19.56 -13.11 -12.97
C PHE A 18 -18.76 -14.08 -12.09
N LEU A 19 -17.88 -13.53 -11.28
CA LEU A 19 -17.06 -14.28 -10.33
C LEU A 19 -17.25 -13.68 -8.92
N ASP A 20 -17.63 -14.52 -7.99
CA ASP A 20 -17.76 -14.13 -6.60
C ASP A 20 -16.49 -14.53 -5.85
N GLU A 21 -15.78 -13.53 -5.33
CA GLU A 21 -14.55 -13.67 -4.55
C GLU A 21 -13.53 -14.67 -5.16
N PRO A 22 -13.13 -14.51 -6.45
CA PRO A 22 -12.30 -15.51 -7.14
C PRO A 22 -10.90 -15.67 -6.55
N THR A 23 -10.47 -14.73 -5.72
CA THR A 23 -9.16 -14.72 -5.04
C THR A 23 -9.22 -15.13 -3.57
N ALA A 24 -10.41 -15.48 -3.06
CA ALA A 24 -10.57 -15.88 -1.66
C ALA A 24 -9.73 -17.13 -1.32
N PHE A 25 -9.13 -17.11 -0.12
CA PHE A 25 -8.29 -18.18 0.42
C PHE A 25 -7.00 -18.48 -0.37
N LEU A 26 -6.59 -17.61 -1.28
CA LEU A 26 -5.31 -17.71 -1.97
C LEU A 26 -4.22 -16.90 -1.25
N ASP A 27 -2.98 -17.35 -1.38
CA ASP A 27 -1.81 -16.55 -1.04
C ASP A 27 -1.64 -15.37 -2.00
N PHE A 28 -0.87 -14.37 -1.61
CA PHE A 28 -0.74 -13.14 -2.40
C PHE A 28 -0.23 -13.39 -3.83
N PRO A 29 0.82 -14.22 -4.10
CA PRO A 29 1.24 -14.51 -5.46
C PRO A 29 0.12 -15.14 -6.32
N SER A 30 -0.63 -16.09 -5.76
CA SER A 30 -1.76 -16.73 -6.45
C SER A 30 -2.90 -15.76 -6.74
N LYS A 31 -3.17 -14.81 -5.84
CA LYS A 31 -4.15 -13.75 -6.09
C LYS A 31 -3.74 -12.88 -7.28
N VAL A 32 -2.49 -12.42 -7.28
CA VAL A 32 -1.94 -11.62 -8.39
C VAL A 32 -2.03 -12.38 -9.70
N GLU A 33 -1.65 -13.67 -9.72
CA GLU A 33 -1.72 -14.50 -10.92
C GLU A 33 -3.15 -14.62 -11.47
N ILE A 34 -4.14 -14.85 -10.59
CA ILE A 34 -5.55 -14.93 -10.99
C ILE A 34 -6.04 -13.59 -11.55
N MET A 35 -5.74 -12.48 -10.88
CA MET A 35 -6.17 -11.16 -11.32
C MET A 35 -5.55 -10.79 -12.67
N GLN A 36 -4.26 -11.07 -12.87
CA GLN A 36 -3.58 -10.87 -14.15
C GLN A 36 -4.18 -11.75 -15.26
N LEU A 37 -4.50 -13.01 -14.95
CA LEU A 37 -5.17 -13.91 -15.90
C LEU A 37 -6.52 -13.35 -16.33
N LEU A 38 -7.36 -12.91 -15.39
CA LEU A 38 -8.66 -12.32 -15.68
C LEU A 38 -8.53 -11.05 -16.52
N HIS A 39 -7.61 -10.17 -16.17
CA HIS A 39 -7.32 -8.96 -16.96
C HIS A 39 -6.85 -9.30 -18.38
N HIS A 40 -5.93 -10.27 -18.54
CA HIS A 40 -5.49 -10.72 -19.86
C HIS A 40 -6.66 -11.27 -20.68
N LEU A 41 -7.56 -12.03 -20.08
CA LEU A 41 -8.74 -12.58 -20.74
C LEU A 41 -9.68 -11.49 -21.24
N THR A 42 -9.89 -10.41 -20.52
CA THR A 42 -10.71 -9.27 -21.01
C THR A 42 -10.08 -8.60 -22.22
N ARG A 43 -8.75 -8.55 -22.30
CA ARG A 43 -8.01 -7.94 -23.42
C ARG A 43 -7.92 -8.85 -24.65
N SER A 44 -7.84 -10.16 -24.45
CA SER A 44 -7.68 -11.14 -25.52
C SER A 44 -9.00 -11.71 -26.07
N THR A 45 -10.08 -11.52 -25.31
CA THR A 45 -11.42 -11.96 -25.70
C THR A 45 -12.39 -10.79 -25.60
N ASN A 46 -13.44 -10.76 -26.37
CA ASN A 46 -14.45 -9.70 -26.28
C ASN A 46 -15.44 -9.98 -25.13
N LYS A 47 -14.91 -10.26 -23.91
CA LYS A 47 -15.69 -10.62 -22.73
C LYS A 47 -15.54 -9.56 -21.64
N THR A 48 -16.63 -9.31 -20.93
CA THR A 48 -16.64 -8.51 -19.71
C THR A 48 -16.57 -9.45 -18.50
N ILE A 49 -15.62 -9.22 -17.61
CA ILE A 49 -15.51 -9.96 -16.35
C ILE A 49 -15.91 -9.05 -15.21
N PHE A 50 -16.92 -9.46 -14.48
CA PHE A 50 -17.40 -8.81 -13.28
C PHE A 50 -17.03 -9.66 -12.09
N LEU A 51 -16.33 -9.09 -11.10
CA LEU A 51 -15.96 -9.85 -9.91
C LEU A 51 -16.25 -9.05 -8.64
N SER A 52 -16.68 -9.76 -7.59
CA SER A 52 -16.67 -9.22 -6.25
C SER A 52 -15.30 -9.45 -5.61
N THR A 53 -14.81 -8.50 -4.83
CA THR A 53 -13.57 -8.68 -4.05
C THR A 53 -13.55 -7.72 -2.87
N HIS A 54 -12.87 -8.15 -1.80
CA HIS A 54 -12.46 -7.28 -0.69
C HIS A 54 -10.98 -6.90 -0.77
N ASP A 55 -10.27 -7.34 -1.82
CA ASP A 55 -8.86 -7.05 -2.06
C ASP A 55 -8.72 -5.75 -2.86
N LEU A 56 -8.90 -4.64 -2.14
CA LEU A 56 -8.99 -3.32 -2.74
C LEU A 56 -7.71 -2.91 -3.46
N GLU A 57 -6.54 -3.20 -2.89
CA GLU A 57 -5.25 -2.82 -3.51
C GLU A 57 -5.08 -3.47 -4.88
N LEU A 58 -5.43 -4.75 -5.03
CA LEU A 58 -5.39 -5.43 -6.31
C LEU A 58 -6.46 -4.89 -7.27
N ALA A 59 -7.65 -4.58 -6.77
CA ALA A 59 -8.71 -4.00 -7.60
C ALA A 59 -8.29 -2.63 -8.16
N LEU A 60 -7.71 -1.76 -7.34
CA LEU A 60 -7.23 -0.44 -7.76
C LEU A 60 -6.11 -0.51 -8.82
N GLN A 61 -5.29 -1.58 -8.80
CA GLN A 61 -4.18 -1.74 -9.73
C GLN A 61 -4.57 -2.37 -11.07
N ILE A 62 -5.66 -3.16 -11.12
CA ILE A 62 -5.93 -4.05 -12.27
C ILE A 62 -7.29 -3.77 -12.92
N ALA A 63 -8.29 -3.29 -12.16
CA ALA A 63 -9.63 -3.14 -12.70
C ALA A 63 -9.75 -1.92 -13.64
N ASP A 64 -10.41 -2.09 -14.77
CA ASP A 64 -10.77 -0.98 -15.66
C ASP A 64 -11.83 -0.07 -15.02
N LYS A 65 -12.75 -0.67 -14.26
CA LYS A 65 -13.80 0.03 -13.50
C LYS A 65 -14.06 -0.64 -12.17
N ILE A 66 -14.38 0.17 -11.18
CA ILE A 66 -14.77 -0.24 -9.83
C ILE A 66 -16.18 0.24 -9.55
N TRP A 67 -16.95 -0.58 -8.88
CA TRP A 67 -18.24 -0.22 -8.32
C TRP A 67 -18.13 -0.25 -6.79
N LEU A 68 -18.12 0.92 -6.17
CA LEU A 68 -18.20 1.05 -4.72
C LEU A 68 -19.66 0.85 -4.31
N MET A 69 -19.92 -0.18 -3.51
CA MET A 69 -21.27 -0.49 -3.04
C MET A 69 -21.44 -0.09 -1.58
N ASP A 70 -22.31 0.87 -1.33
CA ASP A 70 -22.64 1.39 0.01
C ASP A 70 -24.14 1.27 0.26
N ARG A 71 -24.51 0.87 1.47
CA ARG A 71 -25.93 0.80 1.87
C ARG A 71 -26.63 2.14 1.85
N THR A 72 -25.89 3.23 2.07
CA THR A 72 -26.44 4.59 2.17
C THR A 72 -26.48 5.30 0.82
N ASN A 73 -25.43 5.14 0.01
CA ASN A 73 -25.26 5.88 -1.24
C ASN A 73 -25.52 5.02 -2.49
N GLY A 74 -25.84 3.73 -2.30
CA GLY A 74 -26.05 2.81 -3.41
C GLY A 74 -24.74 2.41 -4.09
N ILE A 75 -24.69 2.49 -5.42
CA ILE A 75 -23.56 2.10 -6.24
C ILE A 75 -22.93 3.34 -6.87
N THR A 76 -21.63 3.51 -6.65
CA THR A 76 -20.82 4.56 -7.27
C THR A 76 -19.81 3.91 -8.22
N PRO A 77 -20.05 3.95 -9.54
CA PRO A 77 -19.11 3.39 -10.53
C PRO A 77 -18.07 4.44 -10.95
N GLY A 78 -16.87 3.99 -11.30
CA GLY A 78 -15.81 4.85 -11.85
C GLY A 78 -14.56 4.07 -12.19
N THR A 79 -13.61 4.71 -12.87
CA THR A 79 -12.24 4.20 -12.93
C THR A 79 -11.60 4.35 -11.54
N PRO A 80 -10.60 3.54 -11.19
CA PRO A 80 -9.86 3.71 -9.93
C PRO A 80 -9.41 5.16 -9.70
N GLU A 81 -8.86 5.78 -10.73
CA GLU A 81 -8.32 7.13 -10.71
C GLU A 81 -9.41 8.20 -10.49
N ASP A 82 -10.54 8.10 -11.20
CA ASP A 82 -11.65 9.04 -11.04
C ASP A 82 -12.27 8.94 -9.64
N LEU A 83 -12.41 7.72 -9.10
CA LEU A 83 -12.91 7.50 -7.75
C LEU A 83 -11.95 8.05 -6.67
N ALA A 84 -10.64 8.00 -6.94
CA ALA A 84 -9.63 8.61 -6.07
C ALA A 84 -9.69 10.14 -6.13
N LEU A 85 -9.62 10.71 -7.34
CA LEU A 85 -9.58 12.16 -7.56
C LEU A 85 -10.86 12.88 -7.13
N SER A 86 -12.02 12.24 -7.32
CA SER A 86 -13.32 12.77 -6.86
C SER A 86 -13.54 12.65 -5.36
N GLY A 87 -12.64 11.98 -4.62
CA GLY A 87 -12.76 11.75 -3.20
C GLY A 87 -13.77 10.65 -2.80
N HIS A 88 -14.37 9.93 -3.76
CA HIS A 88 -15.30 8.85 -3.45
C HIS A 88 -14.65 7.70 -2.69
N LEU A 89 -13.40 7.34 -3.03
CA LEU A 89 -12.64 6.34 -2.27
C LEU A 89 -12.41 6.80 -0.83
N SER A 90 -11.91 8.02 -0.65
CA SER A 90 -11.70 8.59 0.69
C SER A 90 -12.99 8.64 1.50
N GLY A 91 -14.08 9.11 0.90
CA GLY A 91 -15.40 9.20 1.57
C GLY A 91 -15.98 7.82 1.93
N PHE A 92 -15.79 6.80 1.08
CA PHE A 92 -16.27 5.44 1.31
C PHE A 92 -15.56 4.79 2.50
N PHE A 93 -14.23 4.99 2.63
CA PHE A 93 -13.43 4.38 3.68
C PHE A 93 -13.32 5.21 4.95
N ALA A 94 -13.42 6.56 4.87
CA ALA A 94 -13.38 7.44 6.04
C ALA A 94 -14.44 7.11 7.08
N ARG A 95 -15.61 6.63 6.67
CA ARG A 95 -16.67 6.15 7.58
C ARG A 95 -16.26 4.96 8.44
N LYS A 96 -15.20 4.25 8.04
CA LYS A 96 -14.61 3.11 8.76
C LYS A 96 -13.33 3.50 9.51
N GLY A 97 -12.99 4.80 9.56
CA GLY A 97 -11.74 5.29 10.15
C GLY A 97 -10.50 4.98 9.30
N ILE A 98 -10.68 4.69 8.02
CA ILE A 98 -9.59 4.36 7.10
C ILE A 98 -9.38 5.56 6.16
N VAL A 99 -8.17 6.09 6.11
CA VAL A 99 -7.79 7.21 5.24
C VAL A 99 -7.19 6.66 3.95
N PHE A 100 -7.61 7.21 2.81
CA PHE A 100 -6.99 6.92 1.52
C PHE A 100 -6.02 8.06 1.18
N ASP A 101 -4.76 7.72 0.93
CA ASP A 101 -3.74 8.67 0.51
C ASP A 101 -3.71 8.73 -1.02
N THR A 102 -4.11 9.86 -1.57
CA THR A 102 -4.17 10.09 -3.03
C THR A 102 -2.81 10.23 -3.68
N GLU A 103 -1.76 10.57 -2.92
CA GLU A 103 -0.39 10.68 -3.46
C GLU A 103 0.25 9.31 -3.67
N THR A 104 0.03 8.40 -2.73
CA THR A 104 0.60 7.04 -2.78
C THR A 104 -0.35 6.01 -3.38
N GLY A 105 -1.65 6.30 -3.48
CA GLY A 105 -2.69 5.36 -3.89
C GLY A 105 -2.92 4.22 -2.90
N LEU A 106 -2.51 4.39 -1.63
CA LEU A 106 -2.56 3.38 -0.59
C LEU A 106 -3.45 3.82 0.58
N PHE A 107 -3.73 2.88 1.47
CA PHE A 107 -4.40 3.12 2.73
C PHE A 107 -3.38 3.13 3.86
N PRO A 108 -2.84 4.28 4.25
CA PRO A 108 -1.91 4.34 5.37
C PRO A 108 -2.62 3.96 6.67
N ILE A 109 -1.92 3.20 7.50
CA ILE A 109 -2.34 2.97 8.87
C ILE A 109 -2.03 4.24 9.64
N GLU A 110 -3.05 4.86 10.27
CA GLU A 110 -2.83 5.99 11.18
C GLU A 110 -1.99 5.54 12.36
N ASN A 111 -0.75 5.96 12.37
CA ASN A 111 0.13 5.77 13.51
C ASN A 111 -0.01 6.98 14.45
N ARG A 112 -0.29 6.72 15.73
CA ARG A 112 -0.14 7.77 16.75
C ARG A 112 1.34 7.96 16.99
N TYR A 113 1.84 9.15 16.66
CA TYR A 113 3.24 9.49 16.87
C TYR A 113 3.45 9.98 18.30
N SER A 114 4.38 9.36 19.00
CA SER A 114 4.82 9.76 20.35
C SER A 114 6.12 10.57 20.35
N LYS A 115 6.90 10.44 19.25
CA LYS A 115 8.18 11.13 19.06
C LYS A 115 8.28 11.64 17.64
N GLU A 116 9.11 12.66 17.47
CA GLU A 116 9.50 13.19 16.15
C GLU A 116 11.02 13.13 16.03
N ILE A 117 11.51 12.69 14.87
CA ILE A 117 12.94 12.58 14.57
C ILE A 117 13.20 13.18 13.19
N ARG A 118 14.24 14.01 13.08
CA ARG A 118 14.67 14.51 11.79
C ARG A 118 15.38 13.39 11.02
N LEU A 119 14.92 13.13 9.79
CA LEU A 119 15.47 12.10 8.92
C LEU A 119 16.04 12.75 7.66
N ILE A 120 17.32 12.57 7.42
CA ILE A 120 18.08 13.16 6.30
C ILE A 120 18.49 12.04 5.35
N GLY A 121 18.35 12.29 4.05
CA GLY A 121 18.74 11.34 3.02
C GLY A 121 17.72 11.25 1.89
N HIS A 122 17.85 10.22 1.07
CA HIS A 122 17.00 9.97 -0.09
C HIS A 122 17.04 8.49 -0.50
N GLY A 123 16.19 8.12 -1.45
CA GLY A 123 16.17 6.77 -2.04
C GLY A 123 15.59 5.70 -1.12
N GLN A 124 15.96 4.45 -1.41
CA GLN A 124 15.35 3.26 -0.78
C GLN A 124 15.64 3.18 0.73
N LYS A 125 16.88 3.45 1.15
CA LYS A 125 17.26 3.42 2.58
C LYS A 125 16.40 4.41 3.38
N TYR A 126 16.28 5.65 2.90
CA TYR A 126 15.44 6.67 3.51
C TYR A 126 13.98 6.22 3.66
N ALA A 127 13.39 5.70 2.57
CA ALA A 127 12.00 5.24 2.58
C ALA A 127 11.78 4.08 3.58
N MET A 128 12.70 3.13 3.65
CA MET A 128 12.61 1.98 4.56
C MET A 128 12.77 2.40 6.02
N VAL A 129 13.73 3.28 6.33
CA VAL A 129 13.91 3.84 7.69
C VAL A 129 12.67 4.63 8.11
N ARG A 130 12.17 5.52 7.24
CA ARG A 130 10.94 6.28 7.51
C ARG A 130 9.77 5.35 7.84
N LYS A 131 9.56 4.31 7.05
CA LYS A 131 8.50 3.32 7.26
C LYS A 131 8.69 2.55 8.60
N ALA A 132 9.91 2.20 8.93
CA ALA A 132 10.22 1.52 10.19
C ALA A 132 9.96 2.41 11.41
N LEU A 133 10.36 3.69 11.35
CA LEU A 133 10.10 4.67 12.40
C LEU A 133 8.61 4.93 12.59
N GLN A 134 7.86 5.10 11.49
CA GLN A 134 6.40 5.26 11.52
C GLN A 134 5.71 4.09 12.21
N ARG A 135 6.12 2.85 11.89
CA ARG A 135 5.58 1.64 12.53
C ARG A 135 5.84 1.61 14.05
N ASN A 136 6.91 2.27 14.51
CA ASN A 136 7.26 2.39 15.92
C ASN A 136 6.74 3.69 16.57
N GLY A 137 5.76 4.36 15.97
CA GLY A 137 5.15 5.56 16.52
C GLY A 137 6.07 6.80 16.49
N ILE A 138 7.05 6.83 15.60
CA ILE A 138 7.98 7.94 15.44
C ILE A 138 7.72 8.62 14.09
N ARG A 139 7.36 9.90 14.13
CA ARG A 139 7.27 10.72 12.92
C ARG A 139 8.66 11.10 12.45
N ALA A 140 9.00 10.76 11.22
CA ALA A 140 10.30 11.05 10.66
C ALA A 140 10.14 11.87 9.37
N ASP A 141 10.72 13.08 9.36
CA ASP A 141 10.75 13.98 8.22
C ASP A 141 12.01 14.83 8.26
N ARG A 142 12.42 15.36 7.09
CA ARG A 142 13.61 16.23 6.97
C ARG A 142 13.45 17.61 7.60
N HIS A 143 12.20 18.07 7.74
CA HIS A 143 11.87 19.40 8.27
C HIS A 143 11.50 19.41 9.75
N VAL A 144 11.51 18.24 10.39
CA VAL A 144 11.25 18.13 11.83
C VAL A 144 12.47 18.64 12.61
N GLU A 145 12.24 19.50 13.57
CA GLU A 145 13.25 19.90 14.58
C GLU A 145 13.27 18.84 15.68
N SER A 146 14.40 18.20 15.88
CA SER A 146 14.56 17.13 16.86
C SER A 146 15.98 17.15 17.45
N PRO A 147 16.12 16.82 18.74
CA PRO A 147 17.44 16.67 19.37
C PRO A 147 18.22 15.45 18.83
N VAL A 148 17.55 14.57 18.12
CA VAL A 148 18.13 13.40 17.48
C VAL A 148 17.80 13.45 15.99
N TRP A 149 18.78 13.22 15.13
CA TRP A 149 18.55 13.06 13.71
C TRP A 149 19.27 11.85 13.15
N ILE A 150 18.70 11.30 12.10
CA ILE A 150 19.22 10.12 11.41
C ILE A 150 19.63 10.53 10.02
N GLU A 151 20.81 10.09 9.62
CA GLU A 151 21.32 10.26 8.27
C GLU A 151 21.37 8.90 7.56
N THR A 152 20.77 8.86 6.34
CA THR A 152 20.75 7.71 5.46
C THR A 152 21.37 8.09 4.13
N GLY A 153 22.32 7.32 3.62
CA GLY A 153 22.92 7.65 2.34
C GLY A 153 24.17 6.83 2.08
N ASP A 154 24.95 7.24 1.08
CA ASP A 154 26.29 6.74 0.85
C ASP A 154 27.22 7.44 1.85
N LEU A 155 27.23 6.89 3.06
CA LEU A 155 28.07 7.40 4.12
C LEU A 155 29.51 6.93 3.85
N SER A 156 30.45 7.87 3.94
CA SER A 156 31.89 7.61 3.78
C SER A 156 32.49 6.66 4.84
N VAL A 157 31.70 6.29 5.81
CA VAL A 157 32.05 5.40 6.93
C VAL A 157 31.20 4.15 6.80
N GLY A 158 31.59 3.14 6.16
CA GLY A 158 31.03 1.80 6.01
C GLY A 158 29.70 1.37 6.64
N SER A 159 29.09 2.22 7.46
CA SER A 159 27.81 1.99 8.15
C SER A 159 26.62 2.39 7.30
N ALA A 160 25.48 1.72 7.47
CA ALA A 160 24.27 1.97 6.68
C ALA A 160 23.53 3.23 7.14
N PHE A 161 23.61 3.58 8.44
CA PHE A 161 22.87 4.68 9.09
C PHE A 161 23.72 5.34 10.17
N LEU A 162 23.59 6.66 10.33
CA LEU A 162 24.18 7.40 11.43
C LEU A 162 23.07 8.07 12.25
N ILE A 163 23.17 7.94 13.57
CA ILE A 163 22.29 8.56 14.55
C ILE A 163 23.07 9.64 15.25
N HIS A 164 22.67 10.88 15.12
CA HIS A 164 23.32 12.01 15.72
C HIS A 164 22.50 12.57 16.86
N HIS A 165 23.16 12.97 17.94
CA HIS A 165 22.58 13.62 19.11
C HIS A 165 23.10 15.05 19.25
N LEU A 166 22.32 15.96 19.83
CA LEU A 166 22.71 17.36 20.06
C LEU A 166 23.96 17.51 20.96
N ASP A 167 24.25 16.52 21.79
CA ASP A 167 25.45 16.51 22.64
C ASP A 167 26.75 16.14 21.87
N GLY A 168 26.65 15.98 20.54
CA GLY A 168 27.77 15.65 19.65
C GLY A 168 28.06 14.16 19.53
N ARG A 169 27.34 13.29 20.24
CA ARG A 169 27.47 11.84 20.06
C ARG A 169 26.91 11.42 18.71
N THR A 170 27.64 10.53 18.02
CA THR A 170 27.19 9.89 16.80
C THR A 170 27.31 8.38 16.96
N LEU A 171 26.22 7.67 16.72
CA LEU A 171 26.15 6.20 16.74
C LEU A 171 25.96 5.70 15.32
N ALA A 172 26.63 4.60 15.00
CA ALA A 172 26.50 3.96 13.71
C ALA A 172 25.63 2.70 13.83
N ALA A 173 24.74 2.49 12.88
CA ALA A 173 23.93 1.31 12.78
C ALA A 173 24.02 0.70 11.38
N ASP A 174 24.19 -0.60 11.28
CA ASP A 174 24.33 -1.32 10.01
C ASP A 174 23.00 -1.88 9.53
N THR A 175 22.02 -2.02 10.44
CA THR A 175 20.68 -2.53 10.15
C THR A 175 19.62 -1.59 10.69
N ILE A 176 18.41 -1.67 10.12
CA ILE A 176 17.25 -0.93 10.66
C ILE A 176 16.89 -1.44 12.06
N GLU A 177 17.11 -2.71 12.35
CA GLU A 177 16.86 -3.28 13.68
C GLU A 177 17.77 -2.66 14.72
N SER A 178 19.08 -2.60 14.49
CA SER A 178 20.02 -1.96 15.40
C SER A 178 19.73 -0.47 15.55
N LEU A 179 19.37 0.23 14.47
CA LEU A 179 18.94 1.63 14.51
C LEU A 179 17.72 1.83 15.43
N LEU A 180 16.71 0.96 15.34
CA LEU A 180 15.54 1.04 16.20
C LEU A 180 15.85 0.74 17.68
N GLN A 181 16.77 -0.20 17.94
CA GLN A 181 17.23 -0.51 19.29
C GLN A 181 17.90 0.70 19.95
N GLU A 182 18.77 1.41 19.23
CA GLU A 182 19.43 2.62 19.72
C GLU A 182 18.46 3.79 19.99
N LEU A 183 17.32 3.82 19.29
CA LEU A 183 16.27 4.84 19.50
C LEU A 183 15.26 4.50 20.61
N SER A 184 15.22 3.24 21.03
CA SER A 184 14.22 2.72 21.98
C SER A 184 14.57 2.98 23.44
N VAL A 185 15.61 3.74 23.72
CA VAL A 185 16.06 4.12 25.05
C VAL A 185 15.30 5.31 25.62
#